data_91626682efbe80c40d84999ac5bda941
#
_entry.id   91626682efbe80c40d84999ac5bda941
#
_cell.length_a   1.000
_cell.length_b   1.000
_cell.length_c   1.000
_cell.angle_alpha   90.00
_cell.angle_beta   90.00
_cell.angle_gamma   90.00
#
_symmetry.space_group_name_H-M   'P 1'
#
loop_
_entity.id
_entity.type
_entity.pdbx_description
1 polymer ?
#
loop_
_entity_poly.entity_id
_entity_poly.type
_entity_poly.pdbx_seq_one_letter_code
_entity_poly.pdbx_strand_id
1 'polypeptide(L)'
;MKFVTGSTEKQVMEISDVLAQKEDLAGKEIRMNGAIHTIRDMGDVAFVVLRKREGLVQTVFEAGAVKEMELKDLKEAATVEVRGVVALEDRAPNGFEVRLTQVQVLSEPKEPMPIPISKWKLNTSLETKLNLRPISLRNVRERAKFKIQEGIVRGFRDYLFSQGFTEIHTPKIGAKGAEGGANIFKLEYFHRPAVLEQSPQFYKQMMVGVFDRVFEAAPVFRAE
;
A
#
# COMPACT_ATOMS: atom_id res chain seq x y z
N MET A 1 13.50 0.35 -31.03
CA MET A 1 13.37 0.57 -29.58
C MET A 1 14.37 -0.36 -28.90
N LYS A 2 15.39 0.15 -28.20
CA LYS A 2 16.31 -0.71 -27.43
C LYS A 2 15.70 -0.91 -26.04
N PHE A 3 15.34 -2.12 -25.70
CA PHE A 3 14.94 -2.45 -24.34
C PHE A 3 16.18 -2.46 -23.45
N VAL A 4 16.09 -1.79 -22.31
CA VAL A 4 17.12 -1.85 -21.27
C VAL A 4 17.01 -3.23 -20.62
N THR A 5 17.98 -4.11 -20.91
CA THR A 5 18.14 -5.38 -20.19
C THR A 5 18.91 -5.08 -18.92
N GLY A 6 18.20 -4.85 -17.82
CA GLY A 6 18.79 -4.78 -16.49
C GLY A 6 18.85 -6.16 -15.84
N SER A 7 19.74 -6.35 -14.87
CA SER A 7 19.70 -7.53 -14.01
C SER A 7 18.37 -7.57 -13.28
N THR A 8 17.67 -8.70 -13.35
CA THR A 8 16.43 -8.97 -12.59
C THR A 8 16.73 -9.55 -11.21
N GLU A 9 17.99 -9.69 -10.84
CA GLU A 9 18.37 -10.15 -9.52
C GLU A 9 17.93 -9.14 -8.47
N LYS A 10 17.10 -9.60 -7.54
CA LYS A 10 16.57 -8.81 -6.45
C LYS A 10 17.67 -8.60 -5.41
N GLN A 11 18.32 -7.45 -5.46
CA GLN A 11 19.42 -7.12 -4.54
C GLN A 11 18.95 -6.78 -3.11
N VAL A 12 17.68 -6.44 -2.93
CA VAL A 12 17.09 -6.09 -1.63
C VAL A 12 15.95 -7.06 -1.29
N MET A 13 15.92 -7.52 -0.02
CA MET A 13 14.91 -8.45 0.44
C MET A 13 13.63 -7.75 0.92
N GLU A 14 12.48 -8.37 0.65
CA GLU A 14 11.20 -8.02 1.24
C GLU A 14 10.96 -8.79 2.55
N ILE A 15 9.93 -8.42 3.30
CA ILE A 15 9.59 -9.13 4.55
C ILE A 15 9.24 -10.59 4.24
N SER A 16 8.48 -10.85 3.17
CA SER A 16 8.12 -12.20 2.74
C SER A 16 9.32 -13.05 2.35
N ASP A 17 10.35 -12.45 1.75
CA ASP A 17 11.58 -13.17 1.39
C ASP A 17 12.32 -13.65 2.65
N VAL A 18 12.38 -12.81 3.69
CA VAL A 18 13.00 -13.19 4.97
C VAL A 18 12.16 -14.21 5.70
N LEU A 19 10.83 -14.05 5.74
CA LEU A 19 9.94 -15.00 6.42
C LEU A 19 9.98 -16.39 5.81
N ALA A 20 10.14 -16.49 4.48
CA ALA A 20 10.21 -17.78 3.79
C ALA A 20 11.43 -18.63 4.17
N GLN A 21 12.50 -18.02 4.69
CA GLN A 21 13.78 -18.67 4.99
C GLN A 21 14.47 -18.07 6.24
N LYS A 22 13.68 -17.65 7.24
CA LYS A 22 14.19 -16.89 8.37
C LYS A 22 15.20 -17.66 9.22
N GLU A 23 15.03 -18.97 9.39
CA GLU A 23 15.96 -19.84 10.10
C GLU A 23 17.30 -19.96 9.37
N ASP A 24 17.27 -20.06 8.05
CA ASP A 24 18.49 -20.12 7.22
C ASP A 24 19.23 -18.78 7.17
N LEU A 25 18.49 -17.69 7.32
CA LEU A 25 19.03 -16.33 7.32
C LEU A 25 19.50 -15.86 8.71
N ALA A 26 19.15 -16.57 9.78
CA ALA A 26 19.60 -16.23 11.12
C ALA A 26 21.13 -16.14 11.19
N GLY A 27 21.63 -15.01 11.69
CA GLY A 27 23.06 -14.71 11.75
C GLY A 27 23.69 -14.25 10.42
N LYS A 28 22.96 -14.22 9.32
CA LYS A 28 23.46 -13.74 8.03
C LYS A 28 23.10 -12.27 7.79
N GLU A 29 23.97 -11.58 7.08
CA GLU A 29 23.73 -10.21 6.68
C GLU A 29 22.77 -10.18 5.47
N ILE A 30 21.78 -9.31 5.55
CA ILE A 30 20.84 -9.03 4.48
C ILE A 30 20.82 -7.55 4.14
N ARG A 31 20.23 -7.23 3.00
CA ARG A 31 20.00 -5.86 2.52
C ARG A 31 18.50 -5.61 2.36
N MET A 32 18.02 -4.54 2.96
CA MET A 32 16.62 -4.10 2.86
C MET A 32 16.56 -2.61 2.58
N ASN A 33 15.44 -2.15 2.02
CA ASN A 33 15.12 -0.73 1.93
C ASN A 33 13.73 -0.47 2.51
N GLY A 34 13.46 0.77 2.88
CA GLY A 34 12.16 1.16 3.41
C GLY A 34 12.15 2.61 3.86
N ALA A 35 10.96 3.09 4.21
CA ALA A 35 10.82 4.40 4.85
C ALA A 35 10.84 4.23 6.37
N ILE A 36 11.58 5.04 7.08
CA ILE A 36 11.57 5.06 8.55
C ILE A 36 10.16 5.44 9.02
N HIS A 37 9.52 4.52 9.71
CA HIS A 37 8.15 4.68 10.22
C HIS A 37 8.13 5.34 11.59
N THR A 38 9.05 4.93 12.44
CA THR A 38 9.29 5.52 13.75
C THR A 38 10.67 5.13 14.25
N ILE A 39 11.21 5.96 15.12
CA ILE A 39 12.44 5.73 15.86
C ILE A 39 12.09 5.71 17.35
N ARG A 40 12.49 4.66 18.04
CA ARG A 40 12.35 4.52 19.51
C ARG A 40 13.73 4.41 20.12
N ASP A 41 14.21 5.52 20.63
CA ASP A 41 15.50 5.61 21.32
C ASP A 41 15.33 5.07 22.75
N MET A 42 16.18 4.09 23.11
CA MET A 42 16.23 3.47 24.44
C MET A 42 17.59 3.68 25.12
N GLY A 43 18.39 4.61 24.60
CA GLY A 43 19.74 4.90 25.07
C GLY A 43 20.79 4.18 24.22
N ASP A 44 21.37 3.10 24.74
CA ASP A 44 22.43 2.34 24.04
C ASP A 44 21.93 1.63 22.77
N VAL A 45 20.63 1.39 22.71
CA VAL A 45 19.94 0.71 21.59
C VAL A 45 18.75 1.54 21.15
N ALA A 46 18.54 1.63 19.86
CA ALA A 46 17.33 2.22 19.30
C ALA A 46 16.64 1.26 18.32
N PHE A 47 15.31 1.27 18.31
CA PHE A 47 14.52 0.56 17.32
C PHE A 47 14.15 1.51 16.19
N VAL A 48 14.70 1.26 15.01
CA VAL A 48 14.37 1.97 13.78
C VAL A 48 13.40 1.10 12.99
N VAL A 49 12.11 1.40 13.09
CA VAL A 49 11.08 0.60 12.41
C VAL A 49 10.94 1.07 10.96
N LEU A 50 11.18 0.17 10.03
CA LEU A 50 11.03 0.45 8.59
C LEU A 50 9.63 0.05 8.12
N ARG A 51 9.02 0.91 7.33
CA ARG A 51 7.78 0.62 6.60
C ARG A 51 8.10 0.21 5.18
N LYS A 52 7.65 -0.99 4.84
CA LYS A 52 7.72 -1.56 3.50
C LYS A 52 6.33 -1.73 2.90
N ARG A 53 6.27 -2.20 1.66
CA ARG A 53 5.02 -2.53 0.98
C ARG A 53 4.18 -3.56 1.76
N GLU A 54 4.81 -4.56 2.32
CA GLU A 54 4.15 -5.70 2.98
C GLU A 54 3.80 -5.41 4.44
N GLY A 55 4.51 -4.51 5.10
CA GLY A 55 4.28 -4.23 6.51
C GLY A 55 5.38 -3.39 7.14
N LEU A 56 5.58 -3.62 8.42
CA LEU A 56 6.65 -3.03 9.21
C LEU A 56 7.69 -4.10 9.53
N VAL A 57 8.96 -3.72 9.51
CA VAL A 57 10.07 -4.54 10.00
C VAL A 57 10.81 -3.79 11.09
N GLN A 58 11.10 -4.47 12.18
CA GLN A 58 11.91 -3.93 13.25
C GLN A 58 13.38 -4.05 12.89
N THR A 59 14.12 -2.95 12.96
CA THR A 59 15.57 -2.98 12.89
C THR A 59 16.16 -2.40 14.19
N VAL A 60 17.32 -2.88 14.56
CA VAL A 60 18.02 -2.49 15.79
C VAL A 60 19.25 -1.69 15.42
N PHE A 61 19.30 -0.47 15.92
CA PHE A 61 20.45 0.42 15.81
C PHE A 61 21.20 0.40 17.15
N GLU A 62 22.42 -0.07 17.15
CA GLU A 62 23.30 -0.05 18.31
C GLU A 62 24.39 1.02 18.11
N ALA A 63 24.63 1.83 19.13
CA ALA A 63 25.65 2.87 19.06
C ALA A 63 27.04 2.25 18.79
N GLY A 64 27.72 2.75 17.76
CA GLY A 64 29.03 2.24 17.34
C GLY A 64 29.03 0.98 16.48
N ALA A 65 27.90 0.27 16.33
CA ALA A 65 27.78 -0.85 15.41
C ALA A 65 27.55 -0.41 13.96
N VAL A 66 26.84 0.70 13.78
CA VAL A 66 26.58 1.29 12.46
C VAL A 66 27.72 2.22 12.10
N LYS A 67 28.42 1.92 11.01
CA LYS A 67 29.53 2.73 10.54
C LYS A 67 29.06 4.06 9.98
N GLU A 68 29.80 5.12 10.30
CA GLU A 68 29.66 6.46 9.70
C GLU A 68 28.29 7.15 9.89
N MET A 69 27.49 6.71 10.88
CA MET A 69 26.18 7.29 11.14
C MET A 69 25.82 7.24 12.62
N GLU A 70 25.26 8.32 13.12
CA GLU A 70 24.69 8.39 14.46
C GLU A 70 23.16 8.37 14.39
N LEU A 71 22.49 7.93 15.46
CA LEU A 71 21.03 7.87 15.52
C LEU A 71 20.36 9.23 15.24
N LYS A 72 20.98 10.31 15.70
CA LYS A 72 20.49 11.68 15.50
C LYS A 72 20.41 12.12 14.03
N ASP A 73 21.16 11.44 13.13
CA ASP A 73 21.19 11.73 11.71
C ASP A 73 20.00 11.09 10.98
N LEU A 74 19.28 10.16 11.64
CA LEU A 74 18.11 9.51 11.09
C LEU A 74 16.84 10.30 11.41
N LYS A 75 15.99 10.46 10.40
CA LYS A 75 14.70 11.15 10.53
C LYS A 75 13.53 10.22 10.19
N GLU A 76 12.44 10.31 10.94
CA GLU A 76 11.19 9.67 10.56
C GLU A 76 10.76 10.13 9.16
N ALA A 77 10.20 9.22 8.37
CA ALA A 77 9.85 9.37 6.96
C ALA A 77 11.05 9.45 5.97
N ALA A 78 12.30 9.44 6.42
CA ALA A 78 13.41 9.25 5.50
C ALA A 78 13.32 7.88 4.83
N THR A 79 13.70 7.81 3.56
CA THR A 79 13.85 6.53 2.85
C THR A 79 15.30 6.10 2.97
N VAL A 80 15.49 4.89 3.45
CA VAL A 80 16.83 4.34 3.72
C VAL A 80 17.00 2.98 3.04
N GLU A 81 18.23 2.66 2.72
CA GLU A 81 18.70 1.32 2.49
C GLU A 81 19.54 0.90 3.69
N VAL A 82 19.30 -0.29 4.19
CA VAL A 82 19.99 -0.83 5.35
C VAL A 82 20.64 -2.17 5.03
N ARG A 83 21.78 -2.42 5.65
CA ARG A 83 22.37 -3.75 5.80
C ARG A 83 22.35 -4.11 7.26
N GLY A 84 22.18 -5.38 7.55
CA GLY A 84 22.21 -5.85 8.92
C GLY A 84 22.02 -7.34 9.02
N VAL A 85 22.32 -7.86 10.20
CA VAL A 85 22.27 -9.29 10.50
C VAL A 85 20.88 -9.65 10.99
N VAL A 86 20.29 -10.69 10.42
CA VAL A 86 18.99 -11.23 10.87
C VAL A 86 19.15 -11.89 12.23
N ALA A 87 18.34 -11.48 13.18
CA ALA A 87 18.23 -12.11 14.50
C ALA A 87 16.79 -12.59 14.71
N LEU A 88 16.61 -13.83 15.14
CA LEU A 88 15.31 -14.34 15.54
C LEU A 88 14.91 -13.70 16.87
N GLU A 89 13.73 -13.10 16.93
CA GLU A 89 13.19 -12.42 18.11
C GLU A 89 11.67 -12.54 18.12
N ASP A 90 11.16 -13.37 18.99
CA ASP A 90 9.71 -13.67 19.08
C ASP A 90 8.85 -12.44 19.42
N ARG A 91 9.42 -11.45 20.11
CA ARG A 91 8.75 -10.20 20.45
C ARG A 91 8.70 -9.20 19.30
N ALA A 92 9.51 -9.40 18.26
CA ALA A 92 9.46 -8.58 17.06
C ALA A 92 8.21 -8.92 16.21
N PRO A 93 7.60 -7.94 15.53
CA PRO A 93 6.33 -8.13 14.81
C PRO A 93 6.31 -9.30 13.80
N ASN A 94 7.46 -9.68 13.26
CA ASN A 94 7.59 -10.75 12.26
C ASN A 94 8.34 -11.98 12.80
N GLY A 95 8.60 -12.07 14.10
CA GLY A 95 9.43 -13.11 14.69
C GLY A 95 10.92 -12.99 14.35
N PHE A 96 11.35 -11.86 13.80
CA PHE A 96 12.73 -11.51 13.55
C PHE A 96 12.95 -10.01 13.60
N GLU A 97 14.18 -9.61 13.80
CA GLU A 97 14.68 -8.25 13.68
C GLU A 97 15.95 -8.21 12.84
N VAL A 98 16.34 -7.04 12.38
CA VAL A 98 17.60 -6.86 11.63
C VAL A 98 18.50 -5.93 12.43
N ARG A 99 19.63 -6.47 12.94
CA ARG A 99 20.65 -5.68 13.64
C ARG A 99 21.50 -4.95 12.62
N LEU A 100 21.42 -3.63 12.64
CA LEU A 100 22.00 -2.77 11.61
C LEU A 100 23.53 -2.77 11.68
N THR A 101 24.15 -2.95 10.52
CA THR A 101 25.61 -2.78 10.31
C THR A 101 25.92 -1.57 9.45
N GLN A 102 24.98 -1.20 8.55
CA GLN A 102 25.10 -0.04 7.68
C GLN A 102 23.72 0.55 7.38
N VAL A 103 23.68 1.88 7.33
CA VAL A 103 22.49 2.62 6.88
C VAL A 103 22.93 3.64 5.83
N GLN A 104 22.19 3.69 4.72
CA GLN A 104 22.36 4.71 3.70
C GLN A 104 21.04 5.47 3.54
N VAL A 105 21.06 6.77 3.77
CA VAL A 105 19.90 7.63 3.54
C VAL A 105 19.79 7.93 2.05
N LEU A 106 18.68 7.50 1.43
CA LEU A 106 18.39 7.70 0.01
C LEU A 106 17.62 9.01 -0.22
N SER A 107 16.76 9.38 0.73
CA SER A 107 15.96 10.59 0.67
C SER A 107 15.52 11.00 2.07
N GLU A 108 15.56 12.29 2.35
CA GLU A 108 15.09 12.86 3.61
C GLU A 108 13.87 13.76 3.42
N PRO A 109 12.96 13.82 4.41
CA PRO A 109 11.90 14.82 4.42
C PRO A 109 12.51 16.19 4.71
N LYS A 110 12.03 17.22 4.00
CA LYS A 110 12.42 18.61 4.27
C LYS A 110 11.86 19.13 5.57
N GLU A 111 10.64 18.69 5.90
CA GLU A 111 9.90 19.10 7.10
C GLU A 111 9.50 17.85 7.91
N PRO A 112 9.35 17.99 9.24
CA PRO A 112 8.82 16.93 10.08
C PRO A 112 7.43 16.48 9.62
N MET A 113 7.07 15.24 9.96
CA MET A 113 5.74 14.71 9.65
C MET A 113 4.66 15.51 10.40
N PRO A 114 3.66 16.08 9.69
CA PRO A 114 2.64 16.93 10.31
C PRO A 114 1.68 16.18 11.24
N ILE A 115 1.65 14.86 11.14
CA ILE A 115 0.87 13.96 12.01
C ILE A 115 1.69 12.70 12.34
N PRO A 116 1.62 12.19 13.60
CA PRO A 116 2.32 10.98 13.99
C PRO A 116 1.65 9.74 13.42
N ILE A 117 2.23 9.15 12.38
CA ILE A 117 1.66 7.96 11.68
C ILE A 117 1.93 6.64 12.40
N SER A 118 2.86 6.61 13.36
CA SER A 118 3.29 5.39 14.04
C SER A 118 2.30 4.84 15.08
N LYS A 119 1.39 5.65 15.57
CA LYS A 119 0.37 5.22 16.53
C LYS A 119 -0.65 4.32 15.87
N TRP A 120 -1.10 3.27 16.55
CA TRP A 120 -2.14 2.37 16.05
C TRP A 120 -3.38 3.10 15.54
N LYS A 121 -3.90 4.06 16.30
CA LYS A 121 -5.02 4.91 15.91
C LYS A 121 -4.54 6.34 15.75
N LEU A 122 -4.80 6.95 14.58
CA LEU A 122 -4.59 8.37 14.38
C LEU A 122 -5.66 9.15 15.15
N ASN A 123 -5.22 9.89 16.16
CA ASN A 123 -6.12 10.74 16.97
C ASN A 123 -6.23 12.13 16.35
N THR A 124 -6.78 12.19 15.13
CA THR A 124 -7.01 13.42 14.36
C THR A 124 -8.42 13.42 13.78
N SER A 125 -8.94 14.60 13.44
CA SER A 125 -10.25 14.74 12.79
C SER A 125 -10.27 14.08 11.41
N LEU A 126 -11.47 13.78 10.91
CA LEU A 126 -11.63 13.24 9.55
C LEU A 126 -11.11 14.24 8.51
N GLU A 127 -11.40 15.53 8.69
CA GLU A 127 -10.92 16.59 7.82
C GLU A 127 -9.39 16.61 7.73
N THR A 128 -8.68 16.57 8.87
CA THR A 128 -7.22 16.49 8.90
C THR A 128 -6.70 15.26 8.16
N LYS A 129 -7.36 14.09 8.35
CA LYS A 129 -6.98 12.86 7.63
C LYS A 129 -7.17 12.99 6.12
N LEU A 130 -8.21 13.65 5.66
CA LEU A 130 -8.50 13.86 4.25
C LEU A 130 -7.55 14.87 3.62
N ASN A 131 -7.30 16.00 4.29
CA ASN A 131 -6.38 17.03 3.81
C ASN A 131 -4.93 16.54 3.74
N LEU A 132 -4.53 15.70 4.69
CA LEU A 132 -3.20 15.07 4.74
C LEU A 132 -3.22 13.61 4.26
N ARG A 133 -4.11 13.26 3.33
CA ARG A 133 -4.35 11.89 2.89
C ARG A 133 -3.10 11.11 2.45
N PRO A 134 -2.16 11.69 1.68
CA PRO A 134 -0.92 10.99 1.31
C PRO A 134 -0.06 10.59 2.52
N ILE A 135 -0.22 11.27 3.65
CA ILE A 135 0.51 11.01 4.89
C ILE A 135 -0.32 10.11 5.82
N SER A 136 -1.59 10.42 6.05
CA SER A 136 -2.46 9.65 6.95
C SER A 136 -2.58 8.18 6.50
N LEU A 137 -2.59 7.91 5.19
CA LEU A 137 -2.62 6.56 4.63
C LEU A 137 -1.31 5.76 4.82
N ARG A 138 -0.24 6.39 5.28
CA ARG A 138 0.98 5.68 5.70
C ARG A 138 0.82 4.99 7.06
N ASN A 139 -0.20 5.38 7.84
CA ASN A 139 -0.57 4.67 9.07
C ASN A 139 -1.09 3.26 8.74
N VAL A 140 -0.65 2.26 9.51
CA VAL A 140 -0.96 0.84 9.24
C VAL A 140 -2.46 0.58 9.24
N ARG A 141 -3.21 1.13 10.20
CA ARG A 141 -4.66 0.94 10.31
C ARG A 141 -5.44 1.64 9.20
N GLU A 142 -5.06 2.86 8.85
CA GLU A 142 -5.71 3.58 7.75
C GLU A 142 -5.46 2.89 6.40
N ARG A 143 -4.25 2.38 6.18
CA ARG A 143 -3.88 1.57 5.02
C ARG A 143 -4.62 0.24 4.94
N ALA A 144 -4.88 -0.41 6.09
CA ALA A 144 -5.53 -1.71 6.15
C ALA A 144 -6.93 -1.71 5.51
N LYS A 145 -7.65 -0.59 5.54
CA LYS A 145 -8.97 -0.44 4.90
C LYS A 145 -8.90 -0.75 3.39
N PHE A 146 -7.87 -0.25 2.71
CA PHE A 146 -7.68 -0.50 1.28
C PHE A 146 -7.23 -1.94 1.00
N LYS A 147 -6.49 -2.56 1.93
CA LYS A 147 -6.15 -3.98 1.81
C LYS A 147 -7.36 -4.89 1.98
N ILE A 148 -8.28 -4.54 2.87
CA ILE A 148 -9.55 -5.24 3.01
C ILE A 148 -10.40 -5.06 1.74
N GLN A 149 -10.51 -3.84 1.22
CA GLN A 149 -11.21 -3.56 -0.04
C GLN A 149 -10.64 -4.36 -1.22
N GLU A 150 -9.32 -4.39 -1.37
CA GLU A 150 -8.62 -5.21 -2.36
C GLU A 150 -9.01 -6.69 -2.23
N GLY A 151 -8.96 -7.23 -1.00
CA GLY A 151 -9.32 -8.62 -0.72
C GLY A 151 -10.78 -8.95 -1.04
N ILE A 152 -11.72 -8.06 -0.71
CA ILE A 152 -13.14 -8.23 -1.03
C ILE A 152 -13.36 -8.25 -2.54
N VAL A 153 -12.81 -7.27 -3.28
CA VAL A 153 -12.97 -7.19 -4.74
C VAL A 153 -12.32 -8.39 -5.42
N ARG A 154 -11.15 -8.82 -4.95
CA ARG A 154 -10.47 -10.01 -5.47
C ARG A 154 -11.31 -11.27 -5.25
N GLY A 155 -11.75 -11.53 -4.03
CA GLY A 155 -12.58 -12.71 -3.72
C GLY A 155 -13.88 -12.72 -4.52
N PHE A 156 -14.52 -11.56 -4.72
CA PHE A 156 -15.69 -11.42 -5.58
C PHE A 156 -15.39 -11.82 -7.03
N ARG A 157 -14.29 -11.33 -7.60
CA ARG A 157 -13.87 -11.68 -8.97
C ARG A 157 -13.52 -13.15 -9.09
N ASP A 158 -12.69 -13.66 -8.19
CA ASP A 158 -12.24 -15.06 -8.21
C ASP A 158 -13.45 -16.01 -8.17
N TYR A 159 -14.45 -15.72 -7.32
CA TYR A 159 -15.68 -16.50 -7.27
C TYR A 159 -16.45 -16.46 -8.59
N LEU A 160 -16.70 -15.28 -9.14
CA LEU A 160 -17.47 -15.16 -10.40
C LEU A 160 -16.74 -15.79 -11.58
N PHE A 161 -15.43 -15.64 -11.69
CA PHE A 161 -14.65 -16.35 -12.70
C PHE A 161 -14.77 -17.87 -12.54
N SER A 162 -14.72 -18.40 -11.32
CA SER A 162 -14.91 -19.82 -11.06
C SER A 162 -16.30 -20.35 -11.47
N GLN A 163 -17.30 -19.46 -11.52
CA GLN A 163 -18.67 -19.77 -11.98
C GLN A 163 -18.88 -19.52 -13.47
N GLY A 164 -17.82 -19.24 -14.24
CA GLY A 164 -17.87 -19.02 -15.67
C GLY A 164 -18.44 -17.68 -16.11
N PHE A 165 -18.42 -16.67 -15.23
CA PHE A 165 -18.78 -15.31 -15.59
C PHE A 165 -17.67 -14.61 -16.35
N THR A 166 -18.02 -13.76 -17.31
CA THR A 166 -17.11 -12.86 -18.03
C THR A 166 -17.18 -11.46 -17.41
N GLU A 167 -16.03 -10.90 -17.03
CA GLU A 167 -15.96 -9.49 -16.58
C GLU A 167 -16.04 -8.56 -17.79
N ILE A 168 -16.96 -7.61 -17.74
CA ILE A 168 -17.12 -6.57 -18.76
C ILE A 168 -16.82 -5.19 -18.17
N HIS A 169 -16.46 -4.25 -19.02
CA HIS A 169 -16.22 -2.86 -18.66
C HIS A 169 -17.11 -1.96 -19.49
N THR A 170 -17.99 -1.23 -18.82
CA THR A 170 -18.99 -0.39 -19.46
C THR A 170 -18.66 1.09 -19.37
N PRO A 171 -19.11 1.92 -20.34
CA PRO A 171 -19.01 3.37 -20.24
C PRO A 171 -19.67 3.89 -18.97
N LYS A 172 -19.12 4.95 -18.39
CA LYS A 172 -19.66 5.60 -17.17
C LYS A 172 -20.28 6.98 -17.44
N ILE A 173 -20.17 7.43 -18.68
CA ILE A 173 -20.86 8.61 -19.20
C ILE A 173 -21.76 8.14 -20.32
N GLY A 174 -23.05 8.42 -20.22
CA GLY A 174 -24.06 8.02 -21.17
C GLY A 174 -24.97 9.19 -21.59
N ALA A 175 -25.79 8.97 -22.59
CA ALA A 175 -26.77 9.97 -23.06
C ALA A 175 -28.03 10.00 -22.19
N LYS A 176 -28.37 8.90 -21.52
CA LYS A 176 -29.57 8.74 -20.68
C LYS A 176 -29.25 7.84 -19.49
N GLY A 177 -29.91 8.09 -18.35
CA GLY A 177 -29.81 7.20 -17.18
C GLY A 177 -30.41 5.81 -17.48
N ALA A 178 -29.78 4.79 -16.91
CA ALA A 178 -30.16 3.39 -17.10
C ALA A 178 -31.40 2.98 -16.30
N GLU A 179 -31.72 3.68 -15.21
CA GLU A 179 -32.84 3.39 -14.32
C GLU A 179 -33.84 4.55 -14.31
N GLY A 180 -35.12 4.24 -14.54
CA GLY A 180 -36.21 5.22 -14.45
C GLY A 180 -36.51 5.55 -12.96
N GLY A 181 -36.70 6.86 -12.67
CA GLY A 181 -37.19 7.32 -11.38
C GLY A 181 -36.13 7.68 -10.32
N ALA A 182 -34.88 7.36 -10.50
CA ALA A 182 -33.81 7.79 -9.60
C ALA A 182 -33.16 9.11 -10.07
N ASN A 183 -32.73 9.94 -9.12
CA ASN A 183 -31.97 11.13 -9.42
C ASN A 183 -30.65 10.79 -10.11
N ILE A 184 -30.32 11.55 -11.15
CA ILE A 184 -29.10 11.34 -11.96
C ILE A 184 -28.23 12.57 -11.94
N PHE A 185 -26.92 12.36 -11.95
CA PHE A 185 -25.97 13.44 -12.17
C PHE A 185 -25.93 13.81 -13.66
N LYS A 186 -26.37 15.01 -13.97
CA LYS A 186 -26.33 15.56 -15.33
C LYS A 186 -25.05 16.36 -15.51
N LEU A 187 -24.45 16.26 -16.69
CA LEU A 187 -23.25 17.00 -17.05
C LEU A 187 -23.31 17.43 -18.51
N GLU A 188 -22.48 18.38 -18.88
CA GLU A 188 -22.23 18.73 -20.27
C GLU A 188 -20.94 18.04 -20.74
N TYR A 189 -21.03 17.30 -21.85
CA TYR A 189 -19.90 16.58 -22.42
C TYR A 189 -19.74 16.97 -23.89
N PHE A 190 -18.68 17.73 -24.21
CA PHE A 190 -18.43 18.28 -25.53
C PHE A 190 -19.69 18.96 -26.14
N HIS A 191 -20.30 19.89 -25.41
CA HIS A 191 -21.52 20.63 -25.83
C HIS A 191 -22.75 19.76 -26.04
N ARG A 192 -22.79 18.55 -25.47
CA ARG A 192 -23.95 17.67 -25.47
C ARG A 192 -24.34 17.32 -24.03
N PRO A 193 -25.65 17.23 -23.74
CA PRO A 193 -26.11 16.76 -22.46
C PRO A 193 -25.69 15.30 -22.27
N ALA A 194 -25.17 14.95 -21.10
CA ALA A 194 -24.81 13.62 -20.72
C ALA A 194 -25.17 13.36 -19.25
N VAL A 195 -25.05 12.13 -18.83
CA VAL A 195 -25.30 11.70 -17.45
C VAL A 195 -24.19 10.77 -16.98
N LEU A 196 -23.98 10.73 -15.67
CA LEU A 196 -23.20 9.65 -15.07
C LEU A 196 -24.07 8.42 -14.91
N GLU A 197 -23.55 7.26 -15.32
CA GLU A 197 -24.28 6.00 -15.30
C GLU A 197 -24.53 5.51 -13.87
N GLN A 198 -25.78 5.22 -13.57
CA GLN A 198 -26.25 4.71 -12.28
C GLN A 198 -26.05 3.21 -12.13
N SER A 199 -26.03 2.50 -13.26
CA SER A 199 -25.93 1.05 -13.33
C SER A 199 -25.46 0.62 -14.72
N PRO A 200 -24.65 -0.42 -14.85
CA PRO A 200 -24.31 -1.00 -16.15
C PRO A 200 -25.42 -1.89 -16.73
N GLN A 201 -26.66 -1.82 -16.23
CA GLN A 201 -27.75 -2.74 -16.54
C GLN A 201 -27.98 -2.89 -18.04
N PHE A 202 -28.05 -1.80 -18.77
CA PHE A 202 -28.30 -1.81 -20.23
C PHE A 202 -27.20 -2.60 -20.97
N TYR A 203 -25.95 -2.36 -20.65
CA TYR A 203 -24.82 -3.07 -21.25
C TYR A 203 -24.77 -4.52 -20.82
N LYS A 204 -25.05 -4.82 -19.54
CA LYS A 204 -25.12 -6.21 -19.07
C LYS A 204 -26.18 -7.01 -19.79
N GLN A 205 -27.35 -6.44 -20.06
CA GLN A 205 -28.41 -7.10 -20.85
C GLN A 205 -27.94 -7.46 -22.26
N MET A 206 -27.23 -6.55 -22.94
CA MET A 206 -26.65 -6.86 -24.26
C MET A 206 -25.61 -7.96 -24.18
N MET A 207 -24.73 -7.86 -23.21
CA MET A 207 -23.58 -8.76 -23.09
C MET A 207 -23.95 -10.16 -22.58
N VAL A 208 -25.08 -10.30 -21.89
CA VAL A 208 -25.65 -11.63 -21.58
C VAL A 208 -26.03 -12.38 -22.86
N GLY A 209 -26.56 -11.68 -23.88
CA GLY A 209 -26.79 -12.30 -25.17
C GLY A 209 -25.54 -12.75 -25.94
N VAL A 210 -24.36 -12.31 -25.50
CA VAL A 210 -23.04 -12.66 -26.10
C VAL A 210 -22.31 -13.70 -25.30
N PHE A 211 -22.26 -13.54 -23.95
CA PHE A 211 -21.43 -14.34 -23.06
C PHE A 211 -22.22 -15.18 -22.06
N ASP A 212 -23.55 -15.15 -22.08
CA ASP A 212 -24.46 -15.86 -21.19
C ASP A 212 -24.37 -15.36 -19.71
N ARG A 213 -23.17 -15.24 -19.16
CA ARG A 213 -22.91 -14.80 -17.78
C ARG A 213 -21.91 -13.66 -17.78
N VAL A 214 -22.32 -12.51 -17.27
CA VAL A 214 -21.46 -11.33 -17.19
C VAL A 214 -21.53 -10.64 -15.83
N PHE A 215 -20.46 -9.99 -15.46
CA PHE A 215 -20.42 -9.10 -14.31
C PHE A 215 -19.53 -7.88 -14.57
N GLU A 216 -19.68 -6.88 -13.73
CA GLU A 216 -18.78 -5.73 -13.68
C GLU A 216 -18.51 -5.35 -12.23
N ALA A 217 -17.23 -5.11 -11.91
CA ALA A 217 -16.79 -4.52 -10.66
C ALA A 217 -16.20 -3.13 -10.94
N ALA A 218 -17.06 -2.11 -10.95
CA ALA A 218 -16.68 -0.74 -11.32
C ALA A 218 -17.53 0.30 -10.57
N PRO A 219 -17.11 1.58 -10.54
CA PRO A 219 -17.89 2.66 -9.96
C PRO A 219 -19.23 2.86 -10.69
N VAL A 220 -20.26 3.19 -9.93
CA VAL A 220 -21.56 3.70 -10.41
C VAL A 220 -21.90 4.96 -9.63
N PHE A 221 -22.81 5.79 -10.17
CA PHE A 221 -23.08 7.11 -9.64
C PHE A 221 -24.59 7.28 -9.41
N ARG A 222 -24.98 7.30 -8.13
CA ARG A 222 -26.36 7.54 -7.71
C ARG A 222 -26.44 8.86 -6.97
N ALA A 223 -27.34 9.73 -7.36
CA ALA A 223 -27.58 11.02 -6.72
C ALA A 223 -28.61 10.84 -5.58
N GLU A 224 -28.18 10.21 -4.50
CA GLU A 224 -28.96 9.95 -3.28
C GLU A 224 -28.53 10.91 -2.17
#